data_13a4c412ea0cc8b712cc1629182ffbf3
#
_entry.id   13a4c412ea0cc8b712cc1629182ffbf3
#
_cell.length_a   1.000
_cell.length_b   1.000
_cell.length_c   1.000
_cell.angle_alpha   90.00
_cell.angle_beta   90.00
_cell.angle_gamma   90.00
#
_symmetry.space_group_name_H-M   'P 1'
#
loop_
_entity.id
_entity.type
_entity.pdbx_description
1 polymer ?
#
loop_
_entity_poly.entity_id
_entity_poly.type
_entity_poly.pdbx_seq_one_letter_code
_entity_poly.pdbx_strand_id
1 'polypeptide(L)'
;MFAYTFSIYVSIYYLQTSETKTSLVAFSCLFLDFKFLSFFRFFESYNMYFTIIVKVAEKLIFFLGFLIVIIVGFAHAFFILLRPKSVYSLDEPTNNDDPNNPWNLVPSYYQTLEDGTITSNKLFVQAPDDGTNMFTDYGNALYATYLFLMGNDLFPSRLKNIN
;
A
#
# COMPACT_ATOMS: atom_id res chain seq x y z
N MET A 1 11.28 -29.64 -7.33
CA MET A 1 12.71 -29.55 -7.09
C MET A 1 13.09 -28.19 -6.48
N PHE A 2 12.73 -27.07 -7.09
CA PHE A 2 13.04 -25.71 -6.63
C PHE A 2 12.69 -25.40 -5.16
N ALA A 3 11.50 -25.83 -4.67
CA ALA A 3 11.07 -25.56 -3.28
C ALA A 3 12.01 -26.19 -2.22
N TYR A 4 12.52 -27.39 -2.48
CA TYR A 4 13.45 -28.06 -1.56
C TYR A 4 14.85 -27.43 -1.60
N THR A 5 15.35 -27.07 -2.78
CA THR A 5 16.64 -26.40 -2.92
C THR A 5 16.62 -25.03 -2.25
N PHE A 6 15.52 -24.28 -2.37
CA PHE A 6 15.36 -23.00 -1.71
C PHE A 6 15.30 -23.14 -0.17
N SER A 7 14.56 -24.13 0.36
CA SER A 7 14.48 -24.38 1.80
C SER A 7 15.85 -24.81 2.39
N ILE A 8 16.59 -25.64 1.66
CA ILE A 8 17.95 -26.04 2.06
C ILE A 8 18.87 -24.81 2.07
N TYR A 9 18.81 -23.97 1.05
CA TYR A 9 19.59 -22.74 0.98
C TYR A 9 19.30 -21.82 2.17
N VAL A 10 18.03 -21.58 2.51
CA VAL A 10 17.62 -20.76 3.66
C VAL A 10 18.13 -21.34 4.97
N SER A 11 18.08 -22.67 5.13
CA SER A 11 18.62 -23.36 6.32
C SER A 11 20.13 -23.22 6.46
N ILE A 12 20.88 -23.36 5.35
CA ILE A 12 22.34 -23.18 5.34
C ILE A 12 22.71 -21.73 5.64
N TYR A 13 21.99 -20.77 5.03
CA TYR A 13 22.18 -19.35 5.29
C TYR A 13 21.99 -18.99 6.77
N TYR A 14 20.95 -19.57 7.40
CA TYR A 14 20.70 -19.41 8.83
C TYR A 14 21.85 -19.93 9.69
N LEU A 15 22.38 -21.13 9.37
CA LEU A 15 23.50 -21.72 10.10
C LEU A 15 24.80 -20.90 9.99
N GLN A 16 25.00 -20.22 8.86
CA GLN A 16 26.20 -19.42 8.62
C GLN A 16 26.16 -18.03 9.24
N THR A 17 24.96 -17.40 9.28
CA THR A 17 24.86 -15.96 9.61
C THR A 17 24.27 -15.72 10.99
N SER A 18 23.68 -16.75 11.64
CA SER A 18 22.91 -16.63 12.91
C SER A 18 21.80 -15.57 12.90
N GLU A 19 21.57 -14.92 11.76
CA GLU A 19 20.50 -13.95 11.56
C GLU A 19 19.46 -14.49 10.59
N THR A 20 18.21 -14.51 11.01
CA THR A 20 17.07 -14.86 10.14
C THR A 20 16.49 -13.62 9.52
N LYS A 21 16.56 -13.47 8.20
CA LYS A 21 15.66 -12.59 7.48
C LYS A 21 14.28 -13.27 7.46
N THR A 22 13.39 -12.80 8.32
CA THR A 22 12.02 -13.34 8.47
C THR A 22 11.31 -13.55 7.13
N SER A 23 11.55 -12.66 6.17
CA SER A 23 11.01 -12.79 4.81
C SER A 23 11.48 -14.05 4.08
N LEU A 24 12.76 -14.43 4.19
CA LEU A 24 13.28 -15.65 3.53
C LEU A 24 12.67 -16.91 4.14
N VAL A 25 12.51 -16.93 5.47
CA VAL A 25 11.86 -18.05 6.16
C VAL A 25 10.39 -18.16 5.74
N ALA A 26 9.67 -17.03 5.71
CA ALA A 26 8.26 -17.00 5.30
C ALA A 26 8.08 -17.54 3.87
N PHE A 27 8.89 -17.09 2.91
CA PHE A 27 8.84 -17.61 1.54
C PHE A 27 9.19 -19.10 1.46
N SER A 28 10.17 -19.56 2.26
CA SER A 28 10.53 -20.99 2.32
C SER A 28 9.34 -21.84 2.79
N CYS A 29 8.67 -21.43 3.87
CA CYS A 29 7.47 -22.11 4.37
C CYS A 29 6.37 -22.12 3.31
N LEU A 30 6.10 -20.98 2.66
CA LEU A 30 5.08 -20.88 1.61
C LEU A 30 5.35 -21.85 0.45
N PHE A 31 6.61 -21.98 -0.01
CA PHE A 31 6.95 -22.94 -1.07
C PHE A 31 6.78 -24.39 -0.63
N LEU A 32 7.06 -24.71 0.65
CA LEU A 32 6.81 -26.04 1.20
C LEU A 32 5.31 -26.33 1.28
N ASP A 33 4.50 -25.37 1.70
CA ASP A 33 3.04 -25.51 1.74
C ASP A 33 2.45 -25.75 0.34
N PHE A 34 2.90 -25.02 -0.67
CA PHE A 34 2.51 -25.29 -2.07
C PHE A 34 2.93 -26.68 -2.54
N LYS A 35 4.10 -27.16 -2.11
CA LYS A 35 4.53 -28.52 -2.39
C LYS A 35 3.65 -29.54 -1.69
N PHE A 36 3.29 -29.30 -0.44
CA PHE A 36 2.38 -30.16 0.32
C PHE A 36 1.00 -30.20 -0.35
N LEU A 37 0.45 -29.04 -0.77
CA LEU A 37 -0.80 -29.00 -1.52
C LEU A 37 -0.72 -29.81 -2.84
N SER A 38 0.43 -29.74 -3.53
CA SER A 38 0.63 -30.51 -4.75
C SER A 38 0.65 -32.04 -4.51
N PHE A 39 0.94 -32.48 -3.29
CA PHE A 39 0.90 -33.90 -2.89
C PHE A 39 -0.54 -34.43 -2.89
N PHE A 40 -1.56 -33.60 -2.59
CA PHE A 40 -2.95 -34.03 -2.66
C PHE A 40 -3.40 -34.48 -4.05
N ARG A 41 -2.67 -34.10 -5.09
CA ARG A 41 -2.93 -34.57 -6.46
C ARG A 41 -2.79 -36.10 -6.60
N PHE A 42 -2.04 -36.77 -5.74
CA PHE A 42 -1.87 -38.22 -5.78
C PHE A 42 -3.08 -39.00 -5.26
N PHE A 43 -3.94 -38.34 -4.47
CA PHE A 43 -5.15 -38.99 -3.97
C PHE A 43 -6.31 -38.82 -4.98
N GLU A 44 -6.88 -39.93 -5.39
CA GLU A 44 -7.93 -39.97 -6.41
C GLU A 44 -9.13 -39.07 -6.09
N SER A 45 -9.56 -39.08 -4.82
CA SER A 45 -10.67 -38.23 -4.32
C SER A 45 -10.38 -36.74 -4.37
N TYR A 46 -9.13 -36.31 -4.21
CA TYR A 46 -8.73 -34.91 -4.19
C TYR A 46 -8.23 -34.39 -5.54
N ASN A 47 -7.79 -35.26 -6.43
CA ASN A 47 -7.24 -34.91 -7.72
C ASN A 47 -8.22 -34.08 -8.58
N MET A 48 -9.49 -34.41 -8.56
CA MET A 48 -10.53 -33.68 -9.29
C MET A 48 -10.65 -32.24 -8.77
N TYR A 49 -10.74 -32.06 -7.46
CA TYR A 49 -10.81 -30.73 -6.86
C TYR A 49 -9.55 -29.91 -7.09
N PHE A 50 -8.38 -30.53 -6.94
CA PHE A 50 -7.10 -29.87 -7.22
C PHE A 50 -7.01 -29.40 -8.67
N THR A 51 -7.43 -30.21 -9.62
CA THR A 51 -7.45 -29.85 -11.05
C THR A 51 -8.38 -28.67 -11.33
N ILE A 52 -9.55 -28.63 -10.68
CA ILE A 52 -10.49 -27.50 -10.80
C ILE A 52 -9.85 -26.22 -10.25
N ILE A 53 -9.26 -26.28 -9.05
CA ILE A 53 -8.60 -25.13 -8.42
C ILE A 53 -7.48 -24.59 -9.30
N VAL A 54 -6.62 -25.45 -9.85
CA VAL A 54 -5.52 -25.03 -10.73
C VAL A 54 -6.06 -24.36 -12.00
N LYS A 55 -7.09 -24.92 -12.64
CA LYS A 55 -7.70 -24.31 -13.83
C LYS A 55 -8.36 -22.97 -13.56
N VAL A 56 -8.99 -22.82 -12.40
CA VAL A 56 -9.58 -21.53 -11.96
C VAL A 56 -8.45 -20.53 -11.68
N ALA A 57 -7.41 -20.93 -10.95
CA ALA A 57 -6.26 -20.08 -10.65
C ALA A 57 -5.55 -19.60 -11.93
N GLU A 58 -5.38 -20.46 -12.93
CA GLU A 58 -4.80 -20.10 -14.23
C GLU A 58 -5.59 -18.98 -14.92
N LYS A 59 -6.92 -19.06 -14.93
CA LYS A 59 -7.77 -18.00 -15.49
C LYS A 59 -7.74 -16.73 -14.66
N LEU A 60 -7.69 -16.84 -13.32
CA LEU A 60 -7.61 -15.71 -12.41
C LEU A 60 -6.29 -14.94 -12.54
N ILE A 61 -5.16 -15.61 -12.81
CA ILE A 61 -3.86 -14.96 -12.99
C ILE A 61 -3.90 -13.95 -14.14
N PHE A 62 -4.53 -14.29 -15.27
CA PHE A 62 -4.67 -13.36 -16.39
C PHE A 62 -5.54 -12.14 -16.02
N PHE A 63 -6.66 -12.38 -15.32
CA PHE A 63 -7.51 -11.31 -14.84
C PHE A 63 -6.78 -10.41 -13.83
N LEU A 64 -6.05 -10.99 -12.87
CA LEU A 64 -5.25 -10.23 -11.90
C LEU A 64 -4.14 -9.43 -12.58
N GLY A 65 -3.48 -10.01 -13.60
CA GLY A 65 -2.49 -9.29 -14.40
C GLY A 65 -3.08 -8.05 -15.07
N PHE A 66 -4.26 -8.17 -15.67
CA PHE A 66 -4.97 -7.04 -16.25
C PHE A 66 -5.36 -5.99 -15.19
N LEU A 67 -5.85 -6.44 -14.02
CA LEU A 67 -6.19 -5.57 -12.90
C LEU A 67 -4.97 -4.78 -12.39
N ILE A 68 -3.79 -5.42 -12.29
CA ILE A 68 -2.55 -4.75 -11.90
C ILE A 68 -2.20 -3.63 -12.89
N VAL A 69 -2.34 -3.85 -14.19
CA VAL A 69 -2.07 -2.82 -15.20
C VAL A 69 -3.01 -1.60 -15.00
N ILE A 70 -4.28 -1.85 -14.71
CA ILE A 70 -5.25 -0.80 -14.41
C ILE A 70 -4.82 -0.03 -13.13
N ILE A 71 -4.49 -0.74 -12.05
CA ILE A 71 -4.05 -0.12 -10.79
C ILE A 71 -2.82 0.77 -11.03
N VAL A 72 -1.81 0.27 -11.74
CA VAL A 72 -0.59 1.03 -12.07
C VAL A 72 -0.92 2.28 -12.88
N GLY A 73 -1.82 2.19 -13.86
CA GLY A 73 -2.24 3.33 -14.67
C GLY A 73 -2.93 4.42 -13.84
N PHE A 74 -3.89 4.04 -12.99
CA PHE A 74 -4.56 4.99 -12.10
C PHE A 74 -3.62 5.55 -11.04
N ALA A 75 -2.75 4.73 -10.45
CA ALA A 75 -1.76 5.18 -9.47
C ALA A 75 -0.83 6.23 -10.07
N HIS A 76 -0.39 6.03 -11.32
CA HIS A 76 0.43 7.01 -12.01
C HIS A 76 -0.30 8.34 -12.25
N ALA A 77 -1.56 8.27 -12.68
CA ALA A 77 -2.39 9.46 -12.91
C ALA A 77 -2.63 10.22 -11.59
N PHE A 78 -3.01 9.52 -10.52
CA PHE A 78 -3.23 10.13 -9.22
C PHE A 78 -1.94 10.68 -8.60
N PHE A 79 -0.81 9.99 -8.76
CA PHE A 79 0.47 10.50 -8.31
C PHE A 79 0.82 11.83 -8.98
N ILE A 80 0.66 11.96 -10.29
CA ILE A 80 0.92 13.22 -11.00
C ILE A 80 -0.03 14.33 -10.52
N LEU A 81 -1.30 14.00 -10.29
CA LEU A 81 -2.34 14.97 -9.96
C LEU A 81 -2.28 15.43 -8.51
N LEU A 82 -2.03 14.50 -7.57
CA LEU A 82 -2.21 14.69 -6.12
C LEU A 82 -0.89 14.84 -5.36
N ARG A 83 0.26 14.65 -6.00
CA ARG A 83 1.53 14.90 -5.33
C ARG A 83 1.70 16.38 -5.02
N PRO A 84 2.34 16.74 -3.91
CA PRO A 84 2.73 18.12 -3.63
C PRO A 84 3.64 18.66 -4.74
N LYS A 85 3.37 19.86 -5.20
CA LYS A 85 4.18 20.55 -6.22
C LYS A 85 5.23 21.47 -5.60
N SER A 86 4.98 21.91 -4.37
CA SER A 86 5.85 22.76 -3.60
C SER A 86 6.73 21.96 -2.64
N VAL A 87 7.86 22.51 -2.24
CA VAL A 87 8.68 21.96 -1.18
C VAL A 87 7.91 22.08 0.14
N TYR A 88 7.84 21.00 0.90
CA TYR A 88 7.19 20.92 2.20
C TYR A 88 8.08 20.15 3.19
N SER A 89 7.85 20.41 4.48
CA SER A 89 8.40 19.63 5.60
C SER A 89 7.24 19.10 6.43
N LEU A 90 7.37 17.93 7.04
CA LEU A 90 6.39 17.42 8.01
C LEU A 90 6.63 17.98 9.40
N ASP A 91 7.86 18.41 9.72
CA ASP A 91 8.27 18.91 11.03
C ASP A 91 7.87 20.38 11.26
N GLU A 92 7.83 21.18 10.18
CA GLU A 92 7.53 22.60 10.27
C GLU A 92 6.39 23.00 9.34
N PRO A 93 5.42 23.81 9.82
CA PRO A 93 4.31 24.28 9.02
C PRO A 93 4.78 25.04 7.79
N THR A 94 4.48 24.52 6.63
CA THR A 94 4.79 25.16 5.35
C THR A 94 3.54 25.89 4.85
N ASN A 95 3.57 27.22 4.91
CA ASN A 95 2.46 28.04 4.42
C ASN A 95 2.64 28.33 2.94
N ASN A 96 1.94 27.59 2.08
CA ASN A 96 1.91 27.78 0.62
C ASN A 96 0.51 27.49 0.08
N ASP A 97 0.24 27.93 -1.15
CA ASP A 97 -1.05 27.77 -1.81
C ASP A 97 -1.23 26.41 -2.49
N ASP A 98 -0.31 25.47 -2.28
CA ASP A 98 -0.40 24.12 -2.88
C ASP A 98 -1.50 23.31 -2.18
N PRO A 99 -2.61 22.95 -2.86
CA PRO A 99 -3.71 22.21 -2.27
C PRO A 99 -3.30 20.79 -1.85
N ASN A 100 -2.22 20.26 -2.40
CA ASN A 100 -1.72 18.91 -2.13
C ASN A 100 -0.64 18.89 -1.03
N ASN A 101 -0.25 20.06 -0.50
CA ASN A 101 0.65 20.12 0.65
C ASN A 101 -0.02 19.48 1.89
N PRO A 102 0.64 18.52 2.58
CA PRO A 102 0.09 17.87 3.77
C PRO A 102 -0.46 18.85 4.82
N TRP A 103 0.19 19.99 5.05
CA TRP A 103 -0.28 21.02 5.98
C TRP A 103 -1.61 21.68 5.57
N ASN A 104 -1.92 21.70 4.28
CA ASN A 104 -3.21 22.20 3.80
C ASN A 104 -4.33 21.15 3.84
N LEU A 105 -3.99 19.89 4.04
CA LEU A 105 -4.93 18.77 4.15
C LEU A 105 -5.39 18.51 5.60
N VAL A 106 -4.60 18.93 6.60
CA VAL A 106 -4.98 18.76 8.01
C VAL A 106 -5.98 19.83 8.46
N PRO A 107 -6.88 19.51 9.41
CA PRO A 107 -7.80 20.48 9.98
C PRO A 107 -7.06 21.63 10.66
N SER A 108 -7.52 22.83 10.39
CA SER A 108 -6.94 24.06 10.93
C SER A 108 -8.01 25.11 11.17
N TYR A 109 -7.72 26.06 12.07
CA TYR A 109 -8.61 27.15 12.39
C TYR A 109 -7.82 28.45 12.60
N TYR A 110 -8.52 29.56 12.50
CA TYR A 110 -8.01 30.88 12.86
C TYR A 110 -8.61 31.30 14.20
N GLN A 111 -7.79 31.82 15.09
CA GLN A 111 -8.25 32.33 16.37
C GLN A 111 -8.85 33.71 16.18
N THR A 112 -10.04 33.95 16.75
CA THR A 112 -10.64 35.27 16.85
C THR A 112 -10.20 35.87 18.17
N LEU A 113 -9.62 37.08 18.11
CA LEU A 113 -9.23 37.88 19.29
C LEU A 113 -10.47 38.51 19.95
N GLU A 114 -10.34 38.97 21.19
CA GLU A 114 -11.43 39.57 21.95
C GLU A 114 -12.01 40.85 21.30
N ASP A 115 -11.23 41.51 20.46
CA ASP A 115 -11.63 42.67 19.65
C ASP A 115 -12.41 42.30 18.37
N GLY A 116 -12.65 41.00 18.13
CA GLY A 116 -13.34 40.49 16.95
C GLY A 116 -12.43 40.35 15.72
N THR A 117 -11.14 40.66 15.82
CA THR A 117 -10.20 40.47 14.70
C THR A 117 -9.77 39.01 14.60
N ILE A 118 -9.55 38.54 13.37
CA ILE A 118 -9.07 37.18 13.09
C ILE A 118 -7.56 37.21 13.04
N THR A 119 -6.93 36.33 13.79
CA THR A 119 -5.46 36.17 13.77
C THR A 119 -4.99 35.75 12.38
N SER A 120 -3.93 36.34 11.86
CA SER A 120 -3.34 35.97 10.59
C SER A 120 -2.65 34.58 10.62
N ASN A 121 -2.33 34.11 11.83
CA ASN A 121 -1.66 32.80 11.99
C ASN A 121 -2.69 31.68 12.05
N LYS A 122 -2.50 30.73 11.16
CA LYS A 122 -3.28 29.49 11.08
C LYS A 122 -2.81 28.53 12.19
N LEU A 123 -3.75 28.06 13.01
CA LEU A 123 -3.50 27.05 14.02
C LEU A 123 -3.94 25.67 13.50
N PHE A 124 -3.07 24.70 13.62
CA PHE A 124 -3.33 23.31 13.18
C PHE A 124 -3.80 22.47 14.36
N VAL A 125 -4.83 21.64 14.14
CA VAL A 125 -5.34 20.72 15.16
C VAL A 125 -4.35 19.60 15.43
N GLN A 126 -3.65 19.16 14.35
CA GLN A 126 -2.62 18.12 14.41
C GLN A 126 -1.54 18.38 13.36
N ALA A 127 -0.35 17.88 13.59
CA ALA A 127 0.68 17.84 12.56
C ALA A 127 0.33 16.79 11.49
N PRO A 128 0.64 17.04 10.21
CA PRO A 128 0.52 16.02 9.19
C PRO A 128 1.51 14.88 9.43
N ASP A 129 1.17 13.70 8.98
CA ASP A 129 2.02 12.52 8.96
C ASP A 129 2.19 12.00 7.53
N ASP A 130 2.97 10.93 7.36
CA ASP A 130 3.20 10.28 6.06
C ASP A 130 1.90 9.76 5.41
N GLY A 131 0.86 9.51 6.20
CA GLY A 131 -0.46 9.07 5.75
C GLY A 131 -1.38 10.21 5.33
N THR A 132 -1.06 11.47 5.67
CA THR A 132 -1.92 12.64 5.39
C THR A 132 -2.08 12.87 3.89
N ASN A 133 -1.02 12.68 3.12
CA ASN A 133 -1.07 12.63 1.67
C ASN A 133 -0.29 11.42 1.15
N MET A 134 -0.96 10.33 0.88
CA MET A 134 -0.34 9.09 0.40
C MET A 134 0.21 9.18 -1.04
N PHE A 135 0.02 10.31 -1.73
CA PHE A 135 0.52 10.53 -3.08
C PHE A 135 1.84 11.30 -3.12
N THR A 136 2.53 11.43 -2.01
CA THR A 136 3.86 12.06 -1.94
C THR A 136 4.93 11.18 -2.58
N ASP A 137 4.79 9.87 -2.48
CA ASP A 137 5.66 8.85 -3.06
C ASP A 137 4.87 7.90 -3.97
N TYR A 138 5.52 7.41 -5.03
CA TYR A 138 4.85 6.54 -6.02
C TYR A 138 4.45 5.17 -5.43
N GLY A 139 5.26 4.61 -4.54
CA GLY A 139 4.93 3.36 -3.86
C GLY A 139 3.67 3.49 -3.00
N ASN A 140 3.58 4.58 -2.23
CA ASN A 140 2.42 4.90 -1.42
C ASN A 140 1.20 5.22 -2.30
N ALA A 141 1.37 5.90 -3.44
CA ALA A 141 0.30 6.15 -4.41
C ALA A 141 -0.27 4.85 -4.99
N LEU A 142 0.59 3.87 -5.29
CA LEU A 142 0.17 2.56 -5.76
C LEU A 142 -0.66 1.82 -4.70
N TYR A 143 -0.20 1.85 -3.45
CA TYR A 143 -0.90 1.24 -2.33
C TYR A 143 -2.24 1.94 -2.05
N ALA A 144 -2.27 3.27 -2.04
CA ALA A 144 -3.49 4.06 -1.88
C ALA A 144 -4.52 3.76 -2.97
N THR A 145 -4.07 3.66 -4.23
CA THR A 145 -4.94 3.31 -5.36
C THR A 145 -5.51 1.90 -5.22
N TYR A 146 -4.70 0.94 -4.79
CA TYR A 146 -5.16 -0.41 -4.51
C TYR A 146 -6.23 -0.42 -3.41
N LEU A 147 -5.98 0.26 -2.28
CA LEU A 147 -6.93 0.34 -1.18
C LEU A 147 -8.24 1.04 -1.59
N PHE A 148 -8.16 2.08 -2.41
CA PHE A 148 -9.34 2.74 -2.98
C PHE A 148 -10.19 1.78 -3.82
N LEU A 149 -9.57 0.97 -4.67
CA LEU A 149 -10.27 -0.06 -5.45
C LEU A 149 -10.93 -1.14 -4.58
N MET A 150 -10.36 -1.39 -3.39
CA MET A 150 -10.94 -2.31 -2.40
C MET A 150 -12.07 -1.67 -1.58
N GLY A 151 -12.44 -0.43 -1.88
CA GLY A 151 -13.53 0.29 -1.19
C GLY A 151 -13.10 0.94 0.12
N ASN A 152 -11.81 1.14 0.34
CA ASN A 152 -11.32 1.83 1.51
C ASN A 152 -11.23 3.35 1.24
N ASP A 153 -11.91 4.15 2.06
CA ASP A 153 -11.98 5.61 1.97
C ASP A 153 -10.67 6.27 2.46
N LEU A 154 -9.59 6.14 1.69
CA LEU A 154 -8.30 6.78 1.97
C LEU A 154 -8.07 8.12 1.25
N PHE A 155 -9.10 8.63 0.59
CA PHE A 155 -8.98 9.96 -0.01
C PHE A 155 -8.80 11.04 1.05
N PRO A 156 -7.91 12.02 0.80
CA PRO A 156 -7.77 13.20 1.66
C PRO A 156 -9.15 13.80 1.95
N SER A 157 -9.40 14.15 3.19
CA SER A 157 -10.69 14.60 3.73
C SER A 157 -11.35 15.75 2.95
N ARG A 158 -10.61 16.45 2.10
CA ARG A 158 -11.15 17.50 1.21
C ARG A 158 -12.13 16.99 0.15
N LEU A 159 -11.98 15.77 -0.33
CA LEU A 159 -12.91 15.22 -1.32
C LEU A 159 -14.24 14.75 -0.69
N LYS A 160 -14.28 14.56 0.64
CA LYS A 160 -15.52 14.24 1.37
C LYS A 160 -16.48 15.44 1.54
N ASN A 161 -15.99 16.67 1.37
CA ASN A 161 -16.76 17.90 1.58
C ASN A 161 -17.23 18.58 0.27
N ILE A 162 -17.13 17.89 -0.86
CA ILE A 162 -17.69 18.37 -2.15
C ILE A 162 -19.05 17.69 -2.36
N ASN A 163 -19.99 17.97 -1.44
CA ASN A 163 -21.43 17.72 -1.64
C ASN A 163 -22.20 18.95 -1.20
#